data_be9d1d26884b6df59b198fa54ea6370c
#
_entry.id   be9d1d26884b6df59b198fa54ea6370c
#
_cell.length_a   1.000
_cell.length_b   1.000
_cell.length_c   1.000
_cell.angle_alpha   90.00
_cell.angle_beta   90.00
_cell.angle_gamma   90.00
#
_symmetry.space_group_name_H-M   'P 1'
#
loop_
_entity.id
_entity.type
_entity.pdbx_description
1 polymer ?
#
loop_
_entity_poly.entity_id
_entity_poly.type
_entity_poly.pdbx_seq_one_letter_code
_entity_poly.pdbx_strand_id
1 'polypeptide(L)'
;MYTAKGQLDLNSTLKQYSGLVRRLAHQMIAKLPANVEIDDLIQVGMIGLTDALSRFDAAQGVQFETFATQRIRGAMLDELRGNDYLSRGTRKHQRSIESAVSRLSLIHI
;
A
#
# COMPACT_ATOMS: atom_id res chain seq x y z
N MET A 1 -2.51 -5.75 -19.27
CA MET A 1 -3.20 -6.26 -18.07
C MET A 1 -3.97 -7.54 -18.33
N TYR A 2 -4.57 -7.72 -19.50
CA TYR A 2 -5.30 -8.93 -19.83
C TYR A 2 -4.58 -9.73 -20.91
N THR A 3 -4.78 -11.05 -20.87
CA THR A 3 -4.26 -11.93 -21.93
C THR A 3 -5.05 -11.72 -23.23
N ALA A 4 -4.59 -12.33 -24.33
CA ALA A 4 -5.27 -12.26 -25.62
C ALA A 4 -6.69 -12.83 -25.56
N LYS A 5 -7.00 -13.65 -24.57
CA LYS A 5 -8.32 -14.23 -24.38
C LYS A 5 -9.21 -13.40 -23.47
N GLY A 6 -8.78 -12.21 -23.08
CA GLY A 6 -9.53 -11.32 -22.20
C GLY A 6 -9.43 -11.68 -20.72
N GLN A 7 -8.62 -12.64 -20.36
CA GLN A 7 -8.39 -13.01 -18.97
C GLN A 7 -7.30 -12.15 -18.37
N LEU A 8 -7.43 -11.85 -17.07
CA LEU A 8 -6.41 -11.10 -16.35
C LEU A 8 -5.16 -11.95 -16.19
N ASP A 9 -4.03 -11.44 -16.69
CA ASP A 9 -2.73 -12.06 -16.45
C ASP A 9 -2.18 -11.49 -15.15
N LEU A 10 -2.55 -12.13 -14.05
CA LEU A 10 -2.23 -11.64 -12.73
C LEU A 10 -0.73 -11.55 -12.49
N ASN A 11 0.02 -12.58 -12.88
CA ASN A 11 1.45 -12.61 -12.63
C ASN A 11 2.19 -11.50 -13.37
N SER A 12 1.89 -11.29 -14.65
CA SER A 12 2.49 -10.20 -15.43
C SER A 12 2.14 -8.84 -14.86
N THR A 13 0.89 -8.67 -14.47
CA THR A 13 0.43 -7.39 -13.94
C THR A 13 1.05 -7.09 -12.59
N LEU A 14 1.14 -8.07 -11.71
CA LEU A 14 1.81 -7.90 -10.42
C LEU A 14 3.27 -7.53 -10.62
N LYS A 15 3.95 -8.18 -11.57
CA LYS A 15 5.33 -7.87 -11.88
C LYS A 15 5.47 -6.45 -12.42
N GLN A 16 4.56 -6.04 -13.30
CA GLN A 16 4.57 -4.71 -13.90
C GLN A 16 4.46 -3.62 -12.85
N TYR A 17 3.61 -3.81 -11.84
CA TYR A 17 3.34 -2.79 -10.83
C TYR A 17 4.09 -3.00 -9.51
N SER A 18 4.94 -4.01 -9.42
CA SER A 18 5.71 -4.25 -8.19
C SER A 18 6.63 -3.07 -7.85
N GLY A 19 7.17 -2.39 -8.87
CA GLY A 19 7.99 -1.20 -8.67
C GLY A 19 7.22 -0.07 -8.01
N LEU A 20 5.96 0.08 -8.36
CA LEU A 20 5.08 1.07 -7.72
C LEU A 20 4.92 0.76 -6.24
N VAL A 21 4.67 -0.52 -5.89
CA VAL A 21 4.53 -0.93 -4.50
C VAL A 21 5.80 -0.62 -3.71
N ARG A 22 6.95 -0.94 -4.26
CA ARG A 22 8.23 -0.69 -3.58
C ARG A 22 8.48 0.79 -3.40
N ARG A 23 8.20 1.59 -4.42
CA ARG A 23 8.37 3.04 -4.34
C ARG A 23 7.48 3.63 -3.25
N LEU A 24 6.23 3.19 -3.18
CA LEU A 24 5.30 3.66 -2.16
C LEU A 24 5.75 3.24 -0.76
N ALA A 25 6.26 2.00 -0.62
CA ALA A 25 6.77 1.52 0.66
C ALA A 25 7.97 2.36 1.12
N HIS A 26 8.90 2.66 0.21
CA HIS A 26 10.07 3.48 0.55
C HIS A 26 9.68 4.90 0.92
N GLN A 27 8.73 5.48 0.22
CA GLN A 27 8.23 6.82 0.56
C GLN A 27 7.59 6.84 1.94
N MET A 28 6.84 5.80 2.27
CA MET A 28 6.15 5.71 3.54
C MET A 28 7.11 5.47 4.69
N ILE A 29 8.06 4.53 4.51
CA ILE A 29 9.00 4.14 5.57
C ILE A 29 9.90 5.30 5.97
N ALA A 30 10.20 6.20 5.04
CA ALA A 30 11.06 7.35 5.32
C ALA A 30 10.47 8.30 6.36
N LYS A 31 9.16 8.23 6.58
CA LYS A 31 8.43 9.10 7.51
C LYS A 31 8.00 8.38 8.78
N LEU A 32 8.43 7.13 8.96
CA LEU A 32 8.02 6.29 10.08
C LEU A 32 9.19 6.00 11.01
N PRO A 33 8.90 5.59 12.25
CA PRO A 33 9.95 5.15 13.18
C PRO A 33 10.74 3.96 12.64
N ALA A 34 11.99 3.84 13.10
CA ALA A 34 12.93 2.86 12.56
C ALA A 34 12.55 1.40 12.81
N ASN A 35 11.62 1.13 13.71
CA ASN A 35 11.21 -0.25 14.01
C ASN A 35 10.23 -0.83 13.00
N VAL A 36 9.80 -0.07 12.02
CA VAL A 36 8.88 -0.55 10.99
C VAL A 36 9.70 -1.20 9.88
N GLU A 37 9.35 -2.45 9.55
CA GLU A 37 10.06 -3.22 8.54
C GLU A 37 9.50 -2.92 7.14
N ILE A 38 10.38 -2.55 6.22
CA ILE A 38 9.96 -2.23 4.86
C ILE A 38 9.40 -3.47 4.14
N ASP A 39 9.94 -4.65 4.42
CA ASP A 39 9.45 -5.86 3.76
C ASP A 39 7.99 -6.15 4.12
N ASP A 40 7.59 -5.85 5.34
CA ASP A 40 6.18 -5.99 5.74
C ASP A 40 5.30 -5.04 4.95
N LEU A 41 5.74 -3.81 4.76
CA LEU A 41 4.99 -2.84 3.96
C LEU A 41 4.87 -3.27 2.51
N ILE A 42 5.95 -3.82 1.95
CA ILE A 42 5.93 -4.31 0.58
C ILE A 42 4.94 -5.47 0.43
N GLN A 43 4.95 -6.40 1.37
CA GLN A 43 4.03 -7.54 1.33
C GLN A 43 2.57 -7.09 1.37
N VAL A 44 2.22 -6.23 2.32
CA VAL A 44 0.83 -5.75 2.39
C VAL A 44 0.49 -4.85 1.20
N GLY A 45 1.46 -4.13 0.67
CA GLY A 45 1.26 -3.35 -0.54
C GLY A 45 0.91 -4.23 -1.74
N MET A 46 1.57 -5.40 -1.86
CA MET A 46 1.24 -6.35 -2.92
C MET A 46 -0.17 -6.92 -2.74
N ILE A 47 -0.61 -7.12 -1.51
CA ILE A 47 -1.98 -7.53 -1.24
C ILE A 47 -2.95 -6.43 -1.69
N GLY A 48 -2.63 -5.17 -1.39
CA GLY A 48 -3.42 -4.03 -1.84
C GLY A 48 -3.48 -3.92 -3.36
N LEU A 49 -2.37 -4.20 -4.03
CA LEU A 49 -2.34 -4.23 -5.49
C LEU A 49 -3.24 -5.33 -6.05
N THR A 50 -3.19 -6.52 -5.47
CA THR A 50 -4.04 -7.63 -5.89
C THR A 50 -5.52 -7.27 -5.71
N ASP A 51 -5.85 -6.64 -4.59
CA ASP A 51 -7.20 -6.16 -4.34
C ASP A 51 -7.61 -5.12 -5.39
N ALA A 52 -6.72 -4.21 -5.74
CA ALA A 52 -7.00 -3.21 -6.75
C ALA A 52 -7.31 -3.84 -8.11
N LEU A 53 -6.56 -4.86 -8.49
CA LEU A 53 -6.79 -5.57 -9.75
C LEU A 53 -8.16 -6.21 -9.80
N SER A 54 -8.64 -6.76 -8.68
CA SER A 54 -9.93 -7.42 -8.64
C SER A 54 -11.10 -6.44 -8.59
N ARG A 55 -10.88 -5.22 -8.13
CA ARG A 55 -11.95 -4.23 -7.94
C ARG A 55 -11.97 -3.13 -9.00
N PHE A 56 -10.94 -3.05 -9.83
CA PHE A 56 -10.84 -1.96 -10.78
C PHE A 56 -11.94 -2.02 -11.83
N ASP A 57 -12.56 -0.89 -12.09
CA ASP A 57 -13.58 -0.72 -13.12
C ASP A 57 -13.20 0.50 -13.98
N ALA A 58 -12.73 0.22 -15.19
CA ALA A 58 -12.31 1.26 -16.13
C ALA A 58 -13.46 2.20 -16.51
N ALA A 59 -14.70 1.74 -16.38
CA ALA A 59 -15.88 2.55 -16.74
C ALA A 59 -16.08 3.74 -15.80
N GLN A 60 -15.41 3.77 -14.65
CA GLN A 60 -15.52 4.87 -13.71
C GLN A 60 -14.57 6.03 -14.00
N GLY A 61 -13.79 5.94 -15.08
CA GLY A 61 -12.97 7.05 -15.53
C GLY A 61 -11.71 7.31 -14.74
N VAL A 62 -11.36 6.44 -13.80
CA VAL A 62 -10.14 6.57 -13.00
C VAL A 62 -9.04 5.74 -13.63
N GLN A 63 -7.83 6.29 -13.71
CA GLN A 63 -6.67 5.53 -14.16
C GLN A 63 -6.36 4.41 -13.17
N PHE A 64 -5.96 3.25 -13.70
CA PHE A 64 -5.66 2.12 -12.82
C PHE A 64 -4.55 2.46 -11.83
N GLU A 65 -3.49 3.12 -12.27
CA GLU A 65 -2.37 3.44 -11.37
C GLU A 65 -2.83 4.31 -10.20
N THR A 66 -3.70 5.28 -10.45
CA THR A 66 -4.25 6.13 -9.38
C THR A 66 -5.07 5.30 -8.41
N PHE A 67 -5.95 4.45 -8.94
CA PHE A 67 -6.77 3.58 -8.13
C PHE A 67 -5.91 2.61 -7.31
N ALA A 68 -4.92 1.99 -7.95
CA ALA A 68 -4.02 1.06 -7.29
C ALA A 68 -3.21 1.72 -6.18
N THR A 69 -2.71 2.95 -6.44
CA THR A 69 -1.94 3.69 -5.44
C THR A 69 -2.75 3.89 -4.16
N GLN A 70 -4.01 4.25 -4.29
CA GLN A 70 -4.88 4.44 -3.12
C GLN A 70 -5.08 3.13 -2.36
N ARG A 71 -5.30 2.03 -3.08
CA ARG A 71 -5.52 0.73 -2.45
C ARG A 71 -4.25 0.20 -1.78
N ILE A 72 -3.11 0.39 -2.44
CA ILE A 72 -1.81 -0.03 -1.89
C ILE A 72 -1.50 0.75 -0.61
N ARG A 73 -1.62 2.07 -0.65
CA ARG A 73 -1.38 2.90 0.53
C ARG A 73 -2.35 2.59 1.65
N GLY A 74 -3.62 2.37 1.32
CA GLY A 74 -4.62 1.99 2.30
C GLY A 74 -4.27 0.71 3.02
N ALA A 75 -3.80 -0.30 2.28
CA ALA A 75 -3.38 -1.56 2.88
C ALA A 75 -2.19 -1.37 3.82
N MET A 76 -1.21 -0.56 3.41
CA MET A 76 -0.05 -0.27 4.25
C MET A 76 -0.44 0.47 5.54
N LEU A 77 -1.33 1.46 5.41
CA LEU A 77 -1.80 2.22 6.58
C LEU A 77 -2.60 1.34 7.54
N ASP A 78 -3.41 0.45 7.01
CA ASP A 78 -4.18 -0.50 7.84
C ASP A 78 -3.24 -1.43 8.59
N GLU A 79 -2.18 -1.89 7.94
CA GLU A 79 -1.18 -2.73 8.58
C GLU A 79 -0.53 -2.00 9.76
N LEU A 80 -0.16 -0.74 9.55
CA LEU A 80 0.47 0.06 10.60
C LEU A 80 -0.46 0.28 11.78
N ARG A 81 -1.76 0.48 11.54
CA ARG A 81 -2.73 0.70 12.60
C ARG A 81 -3.06 -0.57 13.36
N GLY A 82 -3.14 -1.69 12.66
CA GLY A 82 -3.55 -2.96 13.27
C GLY A 82 -2.43 -3.86 13.72
N ASN A 83 -1.18 -3.44 13.52
CA ASN A 83 -0.03 -4.30 13.78
C ASN A 83 0.56 -4.07 15.16
N ASP A 84 1.40 -5.02 15.58
CA ASP A 84 2.14 -4.97 16.84
C ASP A 84 3.06 -3.76 16.96
N TYR A 85 3.36 -3.08 15.87
CA TYR A 85 4.16 -1.86 15.93
C TYR A 85 3.53 -0.82 16.85
N LEU A 86 2.20 -0.75 16.88
CA LEU A 86 1.50 0.18 17.75
C LEU A 86 1.43 -0.31 19.19
N SER A 87 1.48 -1.63 19.41
CA SER A 87 1.32 -2.22 20.74
C SER A 87 2.65 -2.51 21.45
N ARG A 88 3.76 -2.57 20.72
CA ARG A 88 5.08 -2.88 21.29
C ARG A 88 5.84 -1.68 21.76
N GLY A 89 5.53 -0.51 21.24
CA GLY A 89 6.27 0.68 21.56
C GLY A 89 5.86 1.26 22.90
N THR A 90 6.66 2.21 23.35
CA THR A 90 6.26 3.08 24.45
C THR A 90 5.09 3.93 23.98
N ARG A 91 4.41 4.55 24.93
CA ARG A 91 3.32 5.47 24.58
C ARG A 91 3.79 6.56 23.60
N LYS A 92 4.99 7.05 23.78
CA LYS A 92 5.58 8.05 22.90
C LYS A 92 5.75 7.49 21.48
N HIS A 93 6.21 6.25 21.38
CA HIS A 93 6.42 5.58 20.10
C HIS A 93 5.10 5.39 19.35
N GLN A 94 4.06 4.95 20.06
CA GLN A 94 2.74 4.79 19.48
C GLN A 94 2.22 6.11 18.90
N ARG A 95 2.37 7.20 19.63
CA ARG A 95 1.96 8.51 19.16
C ARG A 95 2.70 8.91 17.89
N SER A 96 3.99 8.60 17.82
CA SER A 96 4.79 8.91 16.66
C SER A 96 4.27 8.17 15.42
N ILE A 97 3.97 6.89 15.56
CA ILE A 97 3.42 6.09 14.47
C ILE A 97 2.04 6.59 14.07
N GLU A 98 1.17 6.84 15.02
CA GLU A 98 -0.19 7.32 14.74
C GLU A 98 -0.17 8.66 14.05
N SER A 99 0.71 9.56 14.48
CA SER A 99 0.86 10.87 13.85
C SER A 99 1.32 10.73 12.40
N ALA A 100 2.31 9.86 12.15
CA ALA A 100 2.80 9.61 10.81
C ALA A 100 1.71 9.01 9.91
N VAL A 101 0.95 8.05 10.43
CA VAL A 101 -0.15 7.44 9.69
C VAL A 101 -1.21 8.48 9.34
N SER A 102 -1.56 9.34 10.29
CA SER A 102 -2.55 10.39 10.06
C SER A 102 -2.09 11.35 8.96
N ARG A 103 -0.83 11.78 8.98
CA ARG A 103 -0.30 12.66 7.94
C ARG A 103 -0.31 12.00 6.57
N LEU A 104 0.07 10.73 6.51
CA LEU A 104 0.08 10.00 5.25
C LEU A 104 -1.33 9.81 4.70
N SER A 105 -2.31 9.60 5.57
CA SER A 105 -3.71 9.49 5.15
C SER A 105 -4.24 10.75 4.51
N LEU A 106 -3.76 11.92 4.95
CA LEU A 106 -4.23 13.20 4.44
C LEU A 106 -3.64 13.54 3.07
N ILE A 107 -2.48 13.03 2.73
CA ILE A 107 -1.77 13.42 1.51
C ILE A 107 -1.80 12.39 0.39
N HIS A 108 -2.40 11.26 0.59
CA HIS A 108 -2.28 10.17 -0.38
C HIS A 108 -3.20 10.33 -1.58
N ILE A 109 -4.07 11.25 -1.59
CA ILE A 109 -4.95 11.44 -2.72
C ILE A 109 -4.16 11.91 -3.92
#